data_a74d6ed36a573bf3d6e34b318962a495
#
_entry.id   a74d6ed36a573bf3d6e34b318962a495
#
_cell.length_a   1.000
_cell.length_b   1.000
_cell.length_c   1.000
_cell.angle_alpha   90.00
_cell.angle_beta   90.00
_cell.angle_gamma   90.00
#
_symmetry.space_group_name_H-M   'P 1'
#
loop_
_entity.id
_entity.type
_entity.pdbx_description
1 polymer ?
#
loop_
_entity_poly.entity_id
_entity_poly.type
_entity_poly.pdbx_seq_one_letter_code
_entity_poly.pdbx_strand_id
1 'polypeptide(L)'
;MKNELATAVKQVLEDYPNGYSNLMGEPGDSSFESKVKLSEAEGVQFVQHSLSGRSVISWQARLVTTEDHAEAKKKFRAAYQQLQGLQVRIGSRAYKLRSPYEVPNLDQKFTSLVFELEPSNSYSESIKIELQMLFQMPMEWAVGALIYDRDRKDTDPGRVLRSF
;
A
#
# COMPACT_ATOMS: atom_id res chain seq x y z
N MET A 1 -5.45 -10.21 -15.12
CA MET A 1 -4.41 -10.17 -14.54
C MET A 1 -3.91 -8.86 -14.45
N LYS A 2 -4.05 -8.15 -15.33
CA LYS A 2 -3.51 -6.88 -15.39
C LYS A 2 -3.94 -5.98 -14.27
N ASN A 3 -5.10 -6.24 -13.63
CA ASN A 3 -5.64 -5.39 -12.58
C ASN A 3 -5.61 -6.06 -11.21
N GLU A 4 -4.65 -6.95 -11.00
CA GLU A 4 -4.57 -7.65 -9.73
C GLU A 4 -4.36 -6.72 -8.55
N LEU A 5 -3.49 -5.71 -8.69
CA LEU A 5 -3.25 -4.80 -7.60
C LEU A 5 -4.50 -3.99 -7.29
N ALA A 6 -5.21 -3.53 -8.32
CA ALA A 6 -6.45 -2.80 -8.13
C ALA A 6 -7.47 -3.65 -7.36
N THR A 7 -7.60 -4.92 -7.75
CA THR A 7 -8.53 -5.82 -7.09
C THR A 7 -8.15 -6.04 -5.63
N ALA A 8 -6.85 -6.24 -5.36
CA ALA A 8 -6.37 -6.45 -4.00
C ALA A 8 -6.60 -5.23 -3.13
N VAL A 9 -6.27 -4.05 -3.63
CA VAL A 9 -6.46 -2.81 -2.87
C VAL A 9 -7.93 -2.60 -2.56
N LYS A 10 -8.79 -2.89 -3.54
CA LYS A 10 -10.23 -2.76 -3.34
C LYS A 10 -10.72 -3.68 -2.23
N GLN A 11 -10.26 -4.94 -2.23
CA GLN A 11 -10.65 -5.89 -1.18
C GLN A 11 -10.19 -5.43 0.20
N VAL A 12 -8.96 -4.93 0.29
CA VAL A 12 -8.42 -4.48 1.57
C VAL A 12 -9.21 -3.28 2.08
N LEU A 13 -9.49 -2.31 1.22
CA LEU A 13 -10.23 -1.13 1.63
C LEU A 13 -11.65 -1.46 2.04
N GLU A 14 -12.27 -2.41 1.36
CA GLU A 14 -13.64 -2.81 1.70
C GLU A 14 -13.72 -3.45 3.08
N ASP A 15 -12.63 -4.03 3.56
CA ASP A 15 -12.60 -4.65 4.89
C ASP A 15 -12.06 -3.71 5.97
N TYR A 16 -11.74 -2.47 5.60
CA TYR A 16 -11.23 -1.51 6.57
C TYR A 16 -12.16 -1.33 7.78
N PRO A 17 -13.50 -1.21 7.58
CA PRO A 17 -14.39 -1.06 8.73
C PRO A 17 -14.36 -2.23 9.70
N ASN A 18 -13.91 -3.40 9.24
CA ASN A 18 -13.82 -4.59 10.08
C ASN A 18 -12.42 -4.78 10.66
N GLY A 19 -11.55 -3.78 10.53
CA GLY A 19 -10.19 -3.89 10.99
C GLY A 19 -9.40 -4.96 10.27
N TYR A 20 -9.79 -5.27 9.02
CA TYR A 20 -9.17 -6.27 8.16
C TYR A 20 -9.30 -7.69 8.72
N SER A 21 -10.21 -7.91 9.66
CA SER A 21 -10.32 -9.21 10.32
C SER A 21 -10.66 -10.35 9.36
N ASN A 22 -11.35 -10.04 8.27
CA ASN A 22 -11.70 -11.06 7.28
C ASN A 22 -10.55 -11.43 6.36
N LEU A 23 -9.49 -10.64 6.37
CA LEU A 23 -8.39 -10.80 5.41
C LEU A 23 -7.08 -11.19 6.07
N MET A 24 -6.96 -11.08 7.40
CA MET A 24 -5.75 -11.44 8.10
C MET A 24 -5.68 -12.94 8.31
N GLY A 25 -4.53 -13.52 7.99
CA GLY A 25 -4.30 -14.94 8.16
C GLY A 25 -3.51 -15.23 9.43
N GLU A 26 -2.53 -16.13 9.33
CA GLU A 26 -1.77 -16.58 10.48
C GLU A 26 -0.90 -15.46 11.03
N PRO A 27 -0.85 -15.32 12.36
CA PRO A 27 -0.02 -14.28 12.96
C PRO A 27 1.45 -14.66 12.98
N GLY A 28 2.32 -13.64 12.80
CA GLY A 28 3.74 -13.74 13.04
C GLY A 28 4.10 -12.87 14.23
N ASP A 29 5.36 -12.41 14.27
CA ASP A 29 5.82 -11.62 15.42
C ASP A 29 5.09 -10.28 15.52
N SER A 30 5.07 -9.52 14.43
CA SER A 30 4.35 -8.25 14.42
C SER A 30 3.62 -8.09 13.09
N SER A 31 3.27 -9.22 12.48
CA SER A 31 2.61 -9.21 11.19
C SER A 31 1.62 -10.36 11.11
N PHE A 32 0.77 -10.30 10.09
CA PHE A 32 -0.19 -11.36 9.79
C PHE A 32 -0.10 -11.64 8.30
N GLU A 33 -0.26 -12.91 7.94
CA GLU A 33 -0.37 -13.24 6.52
C GLU A 33 -1.61 -12.59 5.96
N SER A 34 -1.56 -12.29 4.68
CA SER A 34 -2.69 -11.71 3.98
C SER A 34 -3.42 -12.81 3.22
N LYS A 35 -4.74 -12.88 3.40
CA LYS A 35 -5.57 -13.76 2.59
C LYS A 35 -5.79 -13.20 1.20
N VAL A 36 -5.56 -11.88 1.04
CA VAL A 36 -5.57 -11.27 -0.27
C VAL A 36 -4.29 -11.66 -0.98
N LYS A 37 -4.41 -12.17 -2.19
CA LYS A 37 -3.28 -12.69 -2.94
C LYS A 37 -2.98 -11.81 -4.15
N LEU A 38 -1.68 -11.71 -4.44
CA LEU A 38 -1.20 -11.06 -5.65
C LEU A 38 -0.19 -12.02 -6.26
N SER A 39 -0.56 -12.69 -7.35
CA SER A 39 0.27 -13.75 -7.90
C SER A 39 1.61 -13.23 -8.40
N GLU A 40 1.66 -11.97 -8.82
CA GLU A 40 2.91 -11.38 -9.31
C GLU A 40 3.70 -10.66 -8.23
N ALA A 41 3.19 -10.60 -7.01
CA ALA A 41 3.90 -9.95 -5.91
C ALA A 41 4.83 -10.93 -5.22
N GLU A 42 5.89 -10.39 -4.63
CA GLU A 42 6.86 -11.19 -3.90
C GLU A 42 6.40 -11.49 -2.49
N GLY A 43 5.49 -10.69 -1.95
CA GLY A 43 4.96 -10.91 -0.62
C GLY A 43 3.87 -9.92 -0.31
N VAL A 44 2.93 -10.34 0.50
CA VAL A 44 1.79 -9.52 0.93
C VAL A 44 1.54 -9.83 2.39
N GLN A 45 1.42 -8.78 3.22
CA GLN A 45 1.22 -8.98 4.66
C GLN A 45 0.50 -7.81 5.28
N PHE A 46 -0.09 -8.06 6.44
CA PHE A 46 -0.55 -7.00 7.33
C PHE A 46 0.51 -6.82 8.42
N VAL A 47 0.78 -5.56 8.78
CA VAL A 47 1.78 -5.24 9.79
C VAL A 47 1.09 -4.49 10.92
N GLN A 48 1.37 -4.92 12.16
CA GLN A 48 0.77 -4.32 13.34
C GLN A 48 1.80 -3.45 14.03
N HIS A 49 1.38 -2.24 14.40
CA HIS A 49 2.24 -1.28 15.10
C HIS A 49 1.52 -0.77 16.34
N SER A 50 2.29 -0.42 17.35
CA SER A 50 1.76 0.23 18.55
C SER A 50 2.02 1.72 18.42
N LEU A 51 0.95 2.51 18.53
CA LEU A 51 1.04 3.97 18.52
C LEU A 51 0.25 4.51 19.68
N SER A 52 0.92 5.23 20.59
CA SER A 52 0.23 5.90 21.70
C SER A 52 -0.71 4.97 22.44
N GLY A 53 -0.26 3.74 22.68
CA GLY A 53 -1.04 2.81 23.47
C GLY A 53 -2.11 2.04 22.71
N ARG A 54 -2.21 2.21 21.40
CA ARG A 54 -3.17 1.47 20.58
C ARG A 54 -2.47 0.78 19.43
N SER A 55 -3.10 -0.24 18.89
CA SER A 55 -2.58 -0.97 17.76
C SER A 55 -3.12 -0.39 16.46
N VAL A 56 -2.24 -0.24 15.49
CA VAL A 56 -2.59 0.22 14.15
C VAL A 56 -2.10 -0.82 13.16
N ILE A 57 -2.97 -1.20 12.23
CA ILE A 57 -2.65 -2.22 11.24
C ILE A 57 -2.53 -1.57 9.88
N SER A 58 -1.48 -1.91 9.15
CA SER A 58 -1.31 -1.49 7.75
C SER A 58 -1.12 -2.71 6.88
N TRP A 59 -1.46 -2.56 5.60
CA TRP A 59 -1.29 -3.59 4.60
C TRP A 59 -0.11 -3.22 3.72
N GLN A 60 0.72 -4.21 3.39
CA GLN A 60 1.89 -3.99 2.55
C GLN A 60 1.99 -5.07 1.50
N ALA A 61 2.30 -4.68 0.28
CA ALA A 61 2.57 -5.60 -0.80
C ALA A 61 3.88 -5.22 -1.45
N ARG A 62 4.82 -6.16 -1.50
CA ARG A 62 6.08 -5.98 -2.22
C ARG A 62 5.86 -6.50 -3.63
N LEU A 63 5.83 -5.60 -4.59
CA LEU A 63 5.45 -5.94 -5.95
C LEU A 63 6.62 -6.48 -6.75
N VAL A 64 7.80 -5.91 -6.58
CA VAL A 64 8.99 -6.40 -7.26
C VAL A 64 10.24 -5.95 -6.52
N THR A 65 11.26 -6.78 -6.56
CA THR A 65 12.61 -6.43 -6.14
C THR A 65 13.52 -6.78 -7.32
N THR A 66 14.28 -5.82 -7.80
CA THR A 66 15.08 -6.02 -9.01
C THR A 66 16.29 -5.13 -9.00
N GLU A 67 17.37 -5.60 -9.62
CA GLU A 67 18.56 -4.77 -9.84
C GLU A 67 18.38 -3.84 -11.04
N ASP A 68 17.35 -4.06 -11.84
CA ASP A 68 17.11 -3.28 -13.05
C ASP A 68 16.20 -2.11 -12.74
N HIS A 69 16.78 -0.89 -12.73
CA HIS A 69 16.03 0.33 -12.44
C HIS A 69 14.88 0.55 -13.43
N ALA A 70 15.10 0.22 -14.69
CA ALA A 70 14.06 0.40 -15.70
C ALA A 70 12.85 -0.50 -15.42
N GLU A 71 13.11 -1.72 -14.96
CA GLU A 71 12.04 -2.63 -14.59
C GLU A 71 11.25 -2.12 -13.38
N ALA A 72 11.97 -1.58 -12.39
CA ALA A 72 11.31 -1.01 -11.21
C ALA A 72 10.43 0.18 -11.61
N LYS A 73 10.93 1.06 -12.47
CA LYS A 73 10.15 2.21 -12.92
C LYS A 73 8.90 1.76 -13.67
N LYS A 74 9.04 0.74 -14.51
CA LYS A 74 7.90 0.23 -15.25
C LYS A 74 6.84 -0.33 -14.32
N LYS A 75 7.28 -1.06 -13.29
CA LYS A 75 6.36 -1.63 -12.31
C LYS A 75 5.64 -0.54 -11.53
N PHE A 76 6.36 0.51 -11.14
CA PHE A 76 5.76 1.62 -10.42
C PHE A 76 4.68 2.30 -11.27
N ARG A 77 4.99 2.55 -12.55
CA ARG A 77 4.02 3.20 -13.43
C ARG A 77 2.79 2.33 -13.68
N ALA A 78 2.99 1.03 -13.81
CA ALA A 78 1.86 0.12 -13.99
C ALA A 78 0.97 0.11 -12.75
N ALA A 79 1.57 0.10 -11.55
CA ALA A 79 0.81 0.17 -10.32
C ALA A 79 0.04 1.48 -10.22
N TYR A 80 0.68 2.58 -10.57
CA TYR A 80 0.02 3.88 -10.58
C TYR A 80 -1.22 3.86 -11.46
N GLN A 81 -1.08 3.29 -12.67
CA GLN A 81 -2.20 3.26 -13.60
C GLN A 81 -3.35 2.42 -13.10
N GLN A 82 -3.06 1.36 -12.33
CA GLN A 82 -4.13 0.55 -11.76
C GLN A 82 -4.87 1.28 -10.64
N LEU A 83 -4.18 2.11 -9.88
CA LEU A 83 -4.79 2.73 -8.70
C LEU A 83 -5.43 4.09 -8.97
N GLN A 84 -4.90 4.85 -9.95
CA GLN A 84 -5.45 6.17 -10.23
C GLN A 84 -6.87 6.04 -10.76
N GLY A 85 -7.81 6.65 -10.05
CA GLY A 85 -9.20 6.60 -10.45
C GLY A 85 -9.94 5.34 -10.03
N LEU A 86 -9.32 4.46 -9.26
CA LEU A 86 -9.96 3.24 -8.81
C LEU A 86 -11.15 3.56 -7.92
N GLN A 87 -12.29 2.94 -8.19
CA GLN A 87 -13.49 3.14 -7.39
C GLN A 87 -13.61 2.01 -6.37
N VAL A 88 -13.84 2.39 -5.12
CA VAL A 88 -13.98 1.44 -4.02
C VAL A 88 -15.20 1.80 -3.20
N ARG A 89 -15.71 0.81 -2.47
CA ARG A 89 -16.82 1.04 -1.56
C ARG A 89 -16.36 0.69 -0.16
N ILE A 90 -16.46 1.65 0.76
CA ILE A 90 -16.07 1.43 2.15
C ILE A 90 -17.30 1.74 3.00
N GLY A 91 -17.82 0.71 3.70
CA GLY A 91 -19.08 0.84 4.37
C GLY A 91 -20.17 1.04 3.35
N SER A 92 -20.98 2.09 3.52
CA SER A 92 -22.08 2.37 2.61
C SER A 92 -21.74 3.43 1.59
N ARG A 93 -20.49 3.89 1.54
CA ARG A 93 -20.10 5.00 0.66
C ARG A 93 -19.15 4.54 -0.42
N ALA A 94 -19.25 5.18 -1.58
CA ALA A 94 -18.35 4.96 -2.70
C ALA A 94 -17.28 6.05 -2.71
N TYR A 95 -16.05 5.65 -2.98
CA TYR A 95 -14.90 6.56 -3.04
C TYR A 95 -14.10 6.27 -4.29
N LYS A 96 -13.28 7.24 -4.67
CA LYS A 96 -12.37 7.09 -5.80
C LYS A 96 -10.97 7.46 -5.33
N LEU A 97 -9.99 6.65 -5.69
CA LEU A 97 -8.60 6.94 -5.38
C LEU A 97 -8.09 8.01 -6.33
N ARG A 98 -7.47 9.04 -5.79
CA ARG A 98 -6.89 10.12 -6.58
C ARG A 98 -5.55 10.53 -6.02
N SER A 99 -4.57 10.64 -6.89
CA SER A 99 -3.32 11.28 -6.56
C SER A 99 -3.41 12.75 -6.99
N PRO A 100 -3.10 13.69 -6.10
CA PRO A 100 -3.11 15.10 -6.50
C PRO A 100 -1.93 15.47 -7.39
N TYR A 101 -0.97 14.55 -7.56
CA TYR A 101 0.25 14.81 -8.34
C TYR A 101 0.41 13.76 -9.41
N GLU A 102 1.16 14.14 -10.44
CA GLU A 102 1.55 13.20 -11.48
C GLU A 102 2.65 12.29 -10.95
N VAL A 103 2.98 11.26 -11.72
CA VAL A 103 4.05 10.35 -11.34
C VAL A 103 5.33 11.17 -11.12
N PRO A 104 5.97 11.03 -9.96
CA PRO A 104 7.16 11.83 -9.66
C PRO A 104 8.38 11.34 -10.43
N ASN A 105 9.49 12.03 -10.22
CA ASN A 105 10.76 11.63 -10.82
C ASN A 105 11.22 10.31 -10.22
N LEU A 106 11.25 9.28 -11.05
CA LEU A 106 11.58 7.92 -10.61
C LEU A 106 13.07 7.62 -10.64
N ASP A 107 13.91 8.63 -10.86
CA ASP A 107 15.35 8.44 -10.86
C ASP A 107 15.99 8.70 -9.49
N GLN A 108 15.16 9.01 -8.49
CA GLN A 108 15.63 9.20 -7.12
C GLN A 108 15.68 7.87 -6.38
N LYS A 109 16.53 7.79 -5.36
CA LYS A 109 16.68 6.55 -4.59
C LYS A 109 15.46 6.22 -3.74
N PHE A 110 14.63 7.19 -3.43
CA PHE A 110 13.37 6.95 -2.75
C PHE A 110 12.30 7.82 -3.39
N THR A 111 11.21 7.20 -3.76
CA THR A 111 10.07 7.89 -4.37
C THR A 111 8.80 7.36 -3.71
N SER A 112 7.90 8.26 -3.34
CA SER A 112 6.61 7.83 -2.87
C SER A 112 5.52 8.70 -3.49
N LEU A 113 4.34 8.12 -3.62
CA LEU A 113 3.18 8.80 -4.16
C LEU A 113 1.96 8.33 -3.39
N VAL A 114 1.24 9.28 -2.80
CA VAL A 114 0.12 8.96 -1.93
C VAL A 114 -1.18 9.25 -2.67
N PHE A 115 -2.09 8.29 -2.64
CA PHE A 115 -3.45 8.44 -3.16
C PHE A 115 -4.37 8.76 -1.98
N GLU A 116 -5.35 9.60 -2.25
CA GLU A 116 -6.37 9.94 -1.27
C GLU A 116 -7.72 9.50 -1.79
N LEU A 117 -8.65 9.33 -0.86
CA LEU A 117 -10.01 8.92 -1.21
C LEU A 117 -10.89 10.15 -1.40
N GLU A 118 -11.64 10.18 -2.47
CA GLU A 118 -12.61 11.24 -2.74
C GLU A 118 -14.00 10.63 -2.78
N PRO A 119 -15.01 11.29 -2.20
CA PRO A 119 -14.98 12.61 -1.58
C PRO A 119 -14.26 12.60 -0.24
N SER A 120 -13.67 13.74 0.09
CA SER A 120 -12.92 13.90 1.34
C SER A 120 -13.89 14.13 2.50
N ASN A 121 -13.69 13.40 3.59
CA ASN A 121 -14.41 13.61 4.83
C ASN A 121 -13.53 13.10 5.96
N SER A 122 -13.96 13.28 7.22
CA SER A 122 -13.11 12.91 8.34
C SER A 122 -12.74 11.42 8.32
N TYR A 123 -13.63 10.59 7.81
CA TYR A 123 -13.36 9.17 7.73
C TYR A 123 -12.36 8.84 6.62
N SER A 124 -12.62 9.34 5.42
CA SER A 124 -11.76 9.01 4.28
C SER A 124 -10.39 9.66 4.39
N GLU A 125 -10.28 10.78 5.10
CA GLU A 125 -8.99 11.45 5.26
C GLU A 125 -8.02 10.66 6.11
N SER A 126 -8.50 9.72 6.90
CA SER A 126 -7.61 8.92 7.73
C SER A 126 -6.97 7.75 6.99
N ILE A 127 -7.43 7.45 5.78
CA ILE A 127 -6.94 6.29 5.03
C ILE A 127 -6.04 6.77 3.91
N LYS A 128 -4.83 6.22 3.84
CA LYS A 128 -3.88 6.57 2.80
C LYS A 128 -3.43 5.32 2.06
N ILE A 129 -3.29 5.44 0.77
CA ILE A 129 -2.76 4.38 -0.10
C ILE A 129 -1.50 4.95 -0.73
N GLU A 130 -0.38 4.27 -0.57
CA GLU A 130 0.90 4.80 -1.01
C GLU A 130 1.63 3.81 -1.89
N LEU A 131 2.21 4.30 -2.99
CA LEU A 131 3.16 3.54 -3.78
C LEU A 131 4.55 4.02 -3.43
N GLN A 132 5.49 3.08 -3.25
CA GLN A 132 6.87 3.41 -2.96
C GLN A 132 7.80 2.70 -3.93
N MET A 133 8.90 3.36 -4.26
CA MET A 133 10.01 2.74 -4.95
C MET A 133 11.27 3.20 -4.27
N LEU A 134 12.08 2.27 -3.82
CA LEU A 134 13.28 2.62 -3.07
C LEU A 134 14.46 1.75 -3.47
N PHE A 135 15.65 2.35 -3.40
CA PHE A 135 16.89 1.63 -3.61
C PHE A 135 17.38 1.13 -2.26
N GLN A 136 17.65 -0.17 -2.17
CA GLN A 136 18.05 -0.79 -0.90
C GLN A 136 19.27 -1.68 -1.12
N MET A 137 19.96 -1.97 -0.02
CA MET A 137 21.11 -2.88 -0.09
C MET A 137 20.64 -4.30 -0.39
N PRO A 138 21.42 -5.12 -1.10
CA PRO A 138 22.77 -4.77 -1.56
C PRO A 138 22.86 -3.92 -2.81
N MET A 139 21.93 -3.91 -3.71
CA MET A 139 21.85 -3.02 -4.86
C MET A 139 20.59 -3.33 -5.61
N GLU A 140 19.48 -3.18 -4.93
CA GLU A 140 18.19 -3.55 -5.50
C GLU A 140 17.20 -2.42 -5.38
N TRP A 141 16.28 -2.39 -6.33
CA TRP A 141 15.13 -1.51 -6.27
C TRP A 141 13.93 -2.31 -5.81
N ALA A 142 13.17 -1.75 -4.90
CA ALA A 142 11.94 -2.37 -4.42
C ALA A 142 10.77 -1.45 -4.71
N VAL A 143 9.69 -2.02 -5.25
CA VAL A 143 8.45 -1.30 -5.50
C VAL A 143 7.37 -1.96 -4.66
N GLY A 144 6.61 -1.16 -3.94
CA GLY A 144 5.57 -1.71 -3.10
C GLY A 144 4.39 -0.77 -2.92
N ALA A 145 3.31 -1.33 -2.41
CA ALA A 145 2.09 -0.59 -2.12
C ALA A 145 1.76 -0.76 -0.64
N LEU A 146 1.29 0.33 -0.02
CA LEU A 146 0.92 0.35 1.38
C LEU A 146 -0.46 0.96 1.55
N ILE A 147 -1.22 0.42 2.49
CA ILE A 147 -2.47 1.05 2.94
C ILE A 147 -2.33 1.24 4.43
N TYR A 148 -2.47 2.47 4.90
CA TYR A 148 -2.24 2.77 6.31
C TYR A 148 -3.12 3.93 6.76
N ASP A 149 -3.16 4.11 8.09
CA ASP A 149 -3.91 5.18 8.72
C ASP A 149 -3.02 6.41 8.83
N ARG A 150 -3.54 7.57 8.51
CA ARG A 150 -2.74 8.81 8.50
C ARG A 150 -2.24 9.21 9.88
N ASP A 151 -2.81 8.62 10.95
CA ASP A 151 -2.33 8.92 12.30
C ASP A 151 -0.90 8.46 12.51
N ARG A 152 -0.37 7.62 11.61
CA ARG A 152 1.02 7.22 11.67
C ARG A 152 1.88 8.37 11.18
N LYS A 153 2.89 8.72 11.98
CA LYS A 153 3.77 9.83 11.65
C LYS A 153 4.76 9.45 10.56
N ASP A 154 5.34 10.45 9.92
CA ASP A 154 6.37 10.19 8.92
C ASP A 154 7.56 9.43 9.50
N THR A 155 7.83 9.63 10.79
CA THR A 155 8.90 8.92 11.47
C THR A 155 8.51 7.52 11.89
N ASP A 156 7.25 7.11 11.71
CA ASP A 156 6.78 5.78 12.07
C ASP A 156 7.45 4.76 11.15
N PRO A 157 8.23 3.81 11.70
CA PRO A 157 8.91 2.84 10.86
C PRO A 157 7.97 1.98 10.03
N GLY A 158 6.71 1.88 10.41
CA GLY A 158 5.75 1.12 9.63
C GLY A 158 5.27 1.81 8.37
N ARG A 159 5.62 3.11 8.20
CA ARG A 159 5.24 3.82 6.99
C ARG A 159 6.14 3.46 5.81
N VAL A 160 7.34 2.96 6.10
CA VAL A 160 8.28 2.56 5.04
C VAL A 160 8.08 1.09 4.76
N LEU A 161 8.15 0.72 3.48
CA LEU A 161 8.00 -0.66 3.04
C LEU A 161 9.02 -1.54 3.77
N ARG A 162 8.54 -2.62 4.38
CA ARG A 162 9.40 -3.50 5.16
C ARG A 162 9.85 -4.68 4.33
N SER A 163 10.99 -5.23 4.73
CA SER A 163 11.46 -6.51 4.18
C SER A 163 10.55 -7.63 4.71
N PHE A 164 10.36 -8.61 3.88
CA PHE A 164 9.52 -9.76 4.21
C PHE A 164 10.36 -10.93 4.66
#